data_7981f28af45c80a40968334d01f07df8
#
_entry.id   7981f28af45c80a40968334d01f07df8
#
_cell.length_a   1.000
_cell.length_b   1.000
_cell.length_c   1.000
_cell.angle_alpha   90.00
_cell.angle_beta   90.00
_cell.angle_gamma   90.00
#
_symmetry.space_group_name_H-M   'P 1'
#
loop_
_entity.id
_entity.type
_entity.pdbx_description
1 polymer ?
#
loop_
_entity_poly.entity_id
_entity_poly.type
_entity_poly.pdbx_seq_one_letter_code
_entity_poly.pdbx_strand_id
1 'polypeptide(L)'
;MKSDKTTPNVPTLRFAEFSDLWEHKQFDEVLLILANNTLSRAELNYDNGDYKDIHYGDVLIKYPAYIDVSSTDVPYINTENSSTKLNNALLQNGDVVIADTAEDFTVGKATEIEN
;
A
#
# COMPACT_ATOMS: atom_id res chain seq x y z
N MET A 1 -15.95 -4.84 -25.29
CA MET A 1 -14.91 -4.68 -26.33
C MET A 1 -14.42 -6.06 -26.76
N LYS A 2 -14.55 -6.38 -28.03
CA LYS A 2 -13.93 -7.61 -28.53
C LYS A 2 -12.43 -7.32 -28.68
N SER A 3 -11.57 -8.09 -28.02
CA SER A 3 -10.14 -8.02 -28.28
C SER A 3 -9.89 -8.49 -29.71
N ASP A 4 -9.21 -7.68 -30.50
CA ASP A 4 -8.76 -8.09 -31.82
C ASP A 4 -7.71 -9.20 -31.66
N LYS A 5 -8.07 -10.41 -32.07
CA LYS A 5 -7.20 -11.59 -31.95
C LYS A 5 -5.94 -11.53 -32.83
N THR A 6 -5.84 -10.53 -33.69
CA THR A 6 -4.73 -10.36 -34.64
C THR A 6 -3.64 -9.45 -34.11
N THR A 7 -3.89 -8.64 -33.07
CA THR A 7 -2.91 -7.72 -32.52
C THR A 7 -2.10 -8.44 -31.43
N PRO A 8 -0.77 -8.55 -31.56
CA PRO A 8 0.03 -9.14 -30.49
C PRO A 8 -0.08 -8.31 -29.21
N ASN A 9 -0.19 -8.99 -28.08
CA ASN A 9 -0.29 -8.35 -26.77
C ASN A 9 1.09 -7.84 -26.30
N VAL A 10 1.66 -6.93 -27.07
CA VAL A 10 2.99 -6.36 -26.90
C VAL A 10 2.86 -4.85 -26.84
N PRO A 11 3.49 -4.17 -25.86
CA PRO A 11 3.50 -2.71 -25.82
C PRO A 11 4.28 -2.15 -27.02
N THR A 12 3.82 -1.02 -27.56
CA THR A 12 4.51 -0.31 -28.67
C THR A 12 5.88 0.20 -28.22
N LEU A 13 5.96 0.69 -26.99
CA LEU A 13 7.20 1.13 -26.35
C LEU A 13 7.49 0.24 -25.14
N ARG A 14 8.73 -0.24 -25.07
CA ARG A 14 9.22 -1.03 -23.91
C ARG A 14 10.73 -0.91 -23.83
N PHE A 15 11.26 -1.15 -22.65
CA PHE A 15 12.70 -1.26 -22.45
C PHE A 15 13.23 -2.54 -23.10
N ALA A 16 14.48 -2.52 -23.56
CA ALA A 16 15.08 -3.60 -24.33
C ALA A 16 15.15 -4.94 -23.58
N GLU A 17 15.25 -4.89 -22.25
CA GLU A 17 15.29 -6.07 -21.38
C GLU A 17 13.93 -6.77 -21.22
N PHE A 18 12.83 -6.12 -21.60
CA PHE A 18 11.49 -6.68 -21.52
C PHE A 18 11.02 -7.14 -22.89
N SER A 19 11.00 -8.43 -23.12
CA SER A 19 10.64 -9.05 -24.40
C SER A 19 9.33 -9.82 -24.38
N ASP A 20 8.78 -10.06 -23.19
CA ASP A 20 7.59 -10.87 -23.01
C ASP A 20 6.31 -10.15 -23.45
N LEU A 21 5.30 -10.95 -23.74
CA LEU A 21 3.96 -10.44 -24.03
C LEU A 21 3.27 -9.94 -22.75
N TRP A 22 2.37 -8.98 -22.90
CA TRP A 22 1.47 -8.64 -21.80
C TRP A 22 0.63 -9.84 -21.42
N GLU A 23 0.56 -10.13 -20.13
CA GLU A 23 -0.35 -11.12 -19.57
C GLU A 23 -1.55 -10.43 -18.95
N HIS A 24 -2.73 -10.96 -19.23
CA HIS A 24 -3.95 -10.50 -18.57
C HIS A 24 -4.21 -11.38 -17.35
N LYS A 25 -4.16 -10.78 -16.15
CA LYS A 25 -4.38 -11.48 -14.86
C LYS A 25 -5.45 -10.75 -14.05
N GLN A 26 -6.14 -11.50 -13.19
CA GLN A 26 -7.05 -10.92 -12.21
C GLN A 26 -6.26 -10.39 -11.00
N PHE A 27 -6.84 -9.46 -10.24
CA PHE A 27 -6.17 -8.86 -9.09
C PHE A 27 -5.78 -9.92 -8.04
N ASP A 28 -6.65 -10.87 -7.78
CA ASP A 28 -6.43 -11.94 -6.80
C ASP A 28 -5.39 -12.99 -7.24
N GLU A 29 -5.00 -12.99 -8.51
CA GLU A 29 -3.89 -13.81 -9.00
C GLU A 29 -2.52 -13.19 -8.74
N VAL A 30 -2.45 -11.88 -8.53
CA VAL A 30 -1.19 -11.14 -8.42
C VAL A 30 -1.02 -10.42 -7.08
N LEU A 31 -2.11 -10.19 -6.35
CA LEU A 31 -2.11 -9.47 -5.08
C LEU A 31 -2.80 -10.27 -3.99
N LEU A 32 -2.24 -10.23 -2.80
CA LEU A 32 -2.86 -10.73 -1.57
C LEU A 32 -3.37 -9.54 -0.76
N ILE A 33 -4.66 -9.55 -0.45
CA ILE A 33 -5.24 -8.52 0.42
C ILE A 33 -4.97 -8.88 1.87
N LEU A 34 -4.27 -7.97 2.56
CA LEU A 34 -3.99 -8.11 3.99
C LEU A 34 -5.13 -7.52 4.81
N ALA A 35 -5.33 -8.06 6.02
CA ALA A 35 -6.21 -7.44 6.99
C ALA A 35 -5.68 -6.07 7.39
N ASN A 36 -6.56 -5.13 7.67
CA ASN A 36 -6.20 -3.81 8.16
C ASN A 36 -6.69 -3.58 9.59
N ASN A 37 -6.10 -2.61 10.26
CA ASN A 37 -6.56 -2.08 11.53
C ASN A 37 -7.12 -0.69 11.32
N THR A 38 -8.13 -0.34 12.11
CA THR A 38 -8.67 1.02 12.15
C THR A 38 -8.31 1.62 13.50
N LEU A 39 -7.21 2.36 13.54
CA LEU A 39 -6.76 3.07 14.72
C LEU A 39 -7.04 4.57 14.59
N SER A 40 -7.50 5.17 15.67
CA SER A 40 -7.67 6.63 15.74
C SER A 40 -6.34 7.32 16.04
N ARG A 41 -6.24 8.61 15.76
CA ARG A 41 -5.06 9.42 16.13
C ARG A 41 -4.72 9.37 17.61
N ALA A 42 -5.72 9.25 18.46
CA ALA A 42 -5.52 9.16 19.93
C ALA A 42 -4.80 7.87 20.37
N GLU A 43 -4.82 6.85 19.53
CA GLU A 43 -4.13 5.56 19.77
C GLU A 43 -2.70 5.53 19.25
N LEU A 44 -2.23 6.64 18.66
CA LEU A 44 -0.92 6.78 18.04
C LEU A 44 -0.07 7.83 18.76
N ASN A 45 1.26 7.67 18.67
CA ASN A 45 2.23 8.65 19.16
C ASN A 45 3.49 8.66 18.29
N TYR A 46 4.33 9.68 18.45
CA TYR A 46 5.58 9.81 17.71
C TYR A 46 6.83 9.55 18.54
N ASP A 47 6.67 9.12 19.80
CA ASP A 47 7.78 8.95 20.73
C ASP A 47 8.34 7.54 20.74
N ASN A 48 7.49 6.55 20.98
CA ASN A 48 7.92 5.15 21.06
C ASN A 48 6.76 4.16 20.94
N GLY A 49 7.11 2.93 20.61
CA GLY A 49 6.20 1.79 20.54
C GLY A 49 6.86 0.61 19.85
N ASP A 50 6.25 -0.55 19.96
CA ASP A 50 6.75 -1.77 19.34
C ASP A 50 6.38 -1.86 17.84
N TYR A 51 5.30 -1.21 17.46
CA TYR A 51 4.79 -1.21 16.08
C TYR A 51 4.47 0.20 15.61
N LYS A 52 4.63 0.41 14.32
CA LYS A 52 4.20 1.64 13.64
C LYS A 52 2.90 1.41 12.90
N ASP A 53 2.15 2.48 12.71
CA ASP A 53 0.88 2.47 11.97
C ASP A 53 0.95 3.35 10.74
N ILE A 54 0.46 2.84 9.62
CA ILE A 54 0.27 3.63 8.41
C ILE A 54 -1.17 4.12 8.41
N HIS A 55 -1.37 5.31 8.96
CA HIS A 55 -2.69 5.89 9.09
C HIS A 55 -3.20 6.41 7.73
N TYR A 56 -4.44 6.09 7.38
CA TYR A 56 -5.03 6.47 6.09
C TYR A 56 -4.98 7.97 5.80
N GLY A 57 -5.18 8.79 6.83
CA GLY A 57 -5.10 10.25 6.69
C GLY A 57 -3.71 10.72 6.27
N ASP A 58 -2.65 10.05 6.71
CA ASP A 58 -1.28 10.36 6.30
C ASP A 58 -1.01 9.91 4.87
N VAL A 59 -1.58 8.78 4.45
CA VAL A 59 -1.51 8.34 3.05
C VAL A 59 -2.14 9.39 2.13
N LEU A 60 -3.28 9.95 2.53
CA LEU A 60 -3.98 10.95 1.73
C LEU A 60 -3.23 12.27 1.57
N ILE A 61 -2.61 12.77 2.64
CA ILE A 61 -2.09 14.16 2.68
C ILE A 61 -0.58 14.29 2.87
N LYS A 62 0.11 13.27 3.37
CA LYS A 62 1.48 13.36 3.83
C LYS A 62 2.46 12.51 3.05
N TYR A 63 2.13 11.25 2.81
CA TYR A 63 3.08 10.30 2.23
C TYR A 63 3.19 10.41 0.71
N PRO A 64 4.43 10.30 0.17
CA PRO A 64 4.64 10.14 -1.27
C PRO A 64 4.23 8.75 -1.76
N ALA A 65 4.53 8.44 -3.02
CA ALA A 65 4.21 7.13 -3.62
C ALA A 65 4.90 5.95 -2.93
N TYR A 66 5.99 6.18 -2.25
CA TYR A 66 6.68 5.19 -1.40
C TYR A 66 7.24 5.86 -0.15
N ILE A 67 7.33 5.12 0.95
CA ILE A 67 7.90 5.60 2.22
C ILE A 67 8.90 4.61 2.78
N ASP A 68 10.03 5.12 3.26
CA ASP A 68 10.95 4.39 4.12
C ASP A 68 10.48 4.57 5.57
N VAL A 69 9.93 3.52 6.15
CA VAL A 69 9.35 3.57 7.51
C VAL A 69 10.41 3.78 8.60
N SER A 70 11.69 3.59 8.30
CA SER A 70 12.79 3.87 9.23
C SER A 70 13.14 5.35 9.31
N SER A 71 13.03 6.07 8.19
CA SER A 71 13.42 7.48 8.07
C SER A 71 12.24 8.45 8.02
N THR A 72 11.04 7.98 7.69
CA THR A 72 9.83 8.79 7.61
C THR A 72 9.17 8.92 8.97
N ASP A 73 8.55 10.07 9.22
CA ASP A 73 7.78 10.33 10.43
C ASP A 73 6.46 9.55 10.43
N VAL A 74 6.56 8.28 10.76
CA VAL A 74 5.46 7.33 10.85
C VAL A 74 5.16 7.07 12.34
N PRO A 75 3.92 7.28 12.80
CA PRO A 75 3.60 7.16 14.21
C PRO A 75 3.68 5.71 14.73
N TYR A 76 3.99 5.60 15.99
CA TYR A 76 3.89 4.34 16.74
C TYR A 76 2.49 4.13 17.29
N ILE A 77 2.12 2.88 17.42
CA ILE A 77 0.90 2.48 18.14
C ILE A 77 1.19 2.52 19.64
N ASN A 78 0.29 3.13 20.41
CA ASN A 78 0.40 3.13 21.86
C ASN A 78 0.45 1.71 22.40
N THR A 79 1.36 1.42 23.33
CA THR A 79 1.63 0.06 23.84
C THR A 79 0.40 -0.61 24.45
N GLU A 80 -0.49 0.14 25.07
CA GLU A 80 -1.76 -0.35 25.61
C GLU A 80 -2.75 -0.84 24.54
N ASN A 81 -2.56 -0.44 23.26
CA ASN A 81 -3.39 -0.83 22.11
C ASN A 81 -2.71 -1.86 21.20
N SER A 82 -1.46 -2.23 21.48
CA SER A 82 -0.73 -3.27 20.76
C SER A 82 -1.22 -4.66 21.17
N SER A 83 -2.45 -5.00 20.82
CA SER A 83 -3.02 -6.31 21.10
C SER A 83 -2.72 -7.30 19.98
N THR A 84 -3.00 -8.57 20.24
CA THR A 84 -2.90 -9.71 19.32
C THR A 84 -3.61 -9.52 17.96
N LYS A 85 -4.41 -8.47 17.81
CA LYS A 85 -5.08 -8.10 16.54
C LYS A 85 -4.12 -7.66 15.43
N LEU A 86 -2.87 -7.31 15.77
CA LEU A 86 -1.90 -6.79 14.78
C LEU A 86 -1.25 -7.86 13.92
N ASN A 87 -1.26 -9.12 14.33
CA ASN A 87 -0.48 -10.19 13.70
C ASN A 87 -0.80 -10.42 12.21
N ASN A 88 -2.02 -10.15 11.78
CA ASN A 88 -2.44 -10.35 10.38
C ASN A 88 -2.39 -9.08 9.53
N ALA A 89 -1.95 -7.97 10.10
CA ALA A 89 -1.88 -6.66 9.45
C ALA A 89 -0.45 -6.11 9.37
N LEU A 90 0.56 -6.94 9.61
CA LEU A 90 1.96 -6.54 9.53
C LEU A 90 2.37 -6.42 8.06
N LEU A 91 2.84 -5.23 7.71
CA LEU A 91 3.33 -4.91 6.38
C LEU A 91 4.78 -5.33 6.20
N GLN A 92 5.13 -5.71 4.99
CA GLN A 92 6.47 -6.04 4.58
C GLN A 92 6.94 -5.08 3.47
N ASN A 93 8.24 -5.09 3.22
CA ASN A 93 8.81 -4.33 2.14
C ASN A 93 8.15 -4.69 0.79
N GLY A 94 7.70 -3.69 0.06
CA GLY A 94 6.98 -3.85 -1.19
C GLY A 94 5.45 -3.94 -1.07
N ASP A 95 4.91 -4.02 0.14
CA ASP A 95 3.46 -3.95 0.34
C ASP A 95 2.94 -2.55 0.02
N VAL A 96 1.71 -2.46 -0.45
CA VAL A 96 1.08 -1.20 -0.83
C VAL A 96 -0.14 -0.93 0.04
N VAL A 97 -0.19 0.26 0.62
CA VAL A 97 -1.36 0.75 1.36
C VAL A 97 -2.14 1.72 0.49
N ILE A 98 -3.43 1.47 0.34
CA ILE A 98 -4.34 2.30 -0.44
C ILE A 98 -5.39 2.91 0.48
N ALA A 99 -5.53 4.22 0.44
CA ALA A 99 -6.61 4.93 1.12
C ALA A 99 -7.88 4.85 0.27
N ASP A 100 -8.79 3.94 0.62
CA ASP A 100 -10.00 3.64 -0.13
C ASP A 100 -11.19 4.55 0.22
N THR A 101 -11.02 5.44 1.19
CA THR A 101 -12.06 6.35 1.67
C THR A 101 -11.52 7.77 1.79
N ALA A 102 -12.15 8.72 1.13
CA ALA A 102 -11.90 10.15 1.26
C ALA A 102 -13.14 10.94 0.84
N GLU A 103 -13.27 12.18 1.36
CA GLU A 103 -14.38 13.05 1.02
C GLU A 103 -14.21 13.78 -0.32
N ASP A 104 -13.01 13.68 -0.91
CA ASP A 104 -12.65 14.36 -2.15
C ASP A 104 -12.03 13.37 -3.17
N PHE A 105 -11.42 13.94 -4.22
CA PHE A 105 -10.79 13.17 -5.30
C PHE A 105 -9.46 12.51 -4.93
N THR A 106 -8.97 12.63 -3.70
CA THR A 106 -7.73 11.96 -3.25
C THR A 106 -7.94 10.49 -2.91
N VAL A 107 -9.18 10.02 -2.87
CA VAL A 107 -9.50 8.60 -2.65
C VAL A 107 -8.76 7.72 -3.66
N GLY A 108 -8.19 6.62 -3.17
CA GLY A 108 -7.37 5.73 -3.99
C GLY A 108 -5.88 6.07 -4.01
N LYS A 109 -5.46 7.13 -3.31
CA LYS A 109 -4.03 7.41 -3.16
C LYS A 109 -3.35 6.26 -2.43
N ALA A 110 -2.18 5.87 -2.93
CA ALA A 110 -1.44 4.71 -2.45
C ALA A 110 0.00 5.07 -2.10
N THR A 111 0.58 4.30 -1.19
CA THR A 111 2.00 4.38 -0.85
C THR A 111 2.58 2.97 -0.71
N GLU A 112 3.77 2.76 -1.26
CA GLU A 112 4.53 1.52 -1.12
C GLU A 112 5.41 1.60 0.12
N ILE A 113 5.51 0.47 0.83
CA ILE A 113 6.33 0.36 2.04
C ILE A 113 7.73 -0.06 1.67
N GLU A 114 8.71 0.73 2.07
CA GLU A 114 10.12 0.40 2.03
C GLU A 114 10.69 0.32 3.45
N ASN A 115 11.62 -0.62 3.66
CA ASN A 115 12.30 -0.81 4.94
C ASN A 115 13.72 -1.35 4.71
#